data_bc6881d2f81c784249831eb5f239b395
#
_entry.id   bc6881d2f81c784249831eb5f239b395
#
_cell.length_a   1.000
_cell.length_b   1.000
_cell.length_c   1.000
_cell.angle_alpha   90.00
_cell.angle_beta   90.00
_cell.angle_gamma   90.00
#
_symmetry.space_group_name_H-M   'P 1'
#
loop_
_entity.id
_entity.type
_entity.pdbx_description
1 polymer ?
#
loop_
_entity_poly.entity_id
_entity_poly.type
_entity_poly.pdbx_seq_one_letter_code
_entity_poly.pdbx_strand_id
1 'polypeptide(L)'
;MPDKNNNKHYKDCLIEPFYLMADLLTVEEFIGFLKGNLIKYAMRAPFKGESEKDLEKYKYYSNLLQYVLTLKKSVKANPNSTISLKDTLDEFKFERGEC
;
A
#
# COMPACT_ATOMS: atom_id res chain seq x y z
N MET A 1 18.10 21.04 -12.16
CA MET A 1 17.80 20.40 -11.48
C MET A 1 17.16 19.24 -11.91
N PRO A 2 17.45 18.25 -11.68
CA PRO A 2 16.98 17.00 -12.12
C PRO A 2 15.67 16.61 -11.54
N ASP A 3 14.96 17.59 -11.16
CA ASP A 3 13.78 17.32 -10.41
C ASP A 3 12.73 16.57 -11.14
N LYS A 4 12.67 16.74 -12.45
CA LYS A 4 11.68 16.02 -13.21
C LYS A 4 11.87 14.52 -13.16
N ASN A 5 13.12 14.09 -13.27
CA ASN A 5 13.40 12.67 -13.20
C ASN A 5 13.11 12.13 -11.81
N ASN A 6 13.46 12.88 -10.80
CA ASN A 6 13.19 12.46 -9.45
C ASN A 6 11.71 12.36 -9.17
N ASN A 7 10.95 13.31 -9.67
CA ASN A 7 9.51 13.30 -9.49
C ASN A 7 8.86 12.12 -10.18
N LYS A 8 9.30 11.82 -11.38
CA LYS A 8 8.77 10.71 -12.11
C LYS A 8 9.08 9.40 -11.41
N HIS A 9 10.32 9.25 -10.98
CA HIS A 9 10.74 8.07 -10.26
C HIS A 9 9.94 7.91 -8.98
N TYR A 10 9.74 8.99 -8.28
CA TYR A 10 9.01 8.97 -7.03
C TYR A 10 7.55 8.55 -7.23
N LYS A 11 6.95 8.97 -8.33
CA LYS A 11 5.60 8.56 -8.66
C LYS A 11 5.50 7.06 -8.91
N ASP A 12 6.54 6.51 -9.54
CA ASP A 12 6.55 5.10 -9.86
C ASP A 12 6.81 4.24 -8.62
N CYS A 13 7.29 4.85 -7.55
CA CYS A 13 7.59 4.15 -6.31
C CYS A 13 6.56 4.50 -5.25
N LEU A 14 5.32 4.16 -5.50
CA LEU A 14 4.23 4.49 -4.59
C LEU A 14 4.38 3.85 -3.23
N ILE A 15 5.18 2.80 -3.15
CA ILE A 15 5.31 2.08 -1.89
C ILE A 15 6.24 2.76 -0.90
N GLU A 16 7.08 3.71 -1.37
CA GLU A 16 8.08 4.33 -0.50
C GLU A 16 7.51 4.94 0.78
N PRO A 17 6.45 5.76 0.71
CA PRO A 17 5.91 6.33 1.94
C PRO A 17 5.39 5.28 2.92
N PHE A 18 5.04 4.11 2.42
CA PHE A 18 4.50 3.08 3.28
C PHE A 18 5.54 2.47 4.20
N TYR A 19 6.81 2.52 3.80
CA TYR A 19 7.89 2.05 4.67
C TYR A 19 7.99 2.92 5.92
N LEU A 20 7.82 4.22 5.76
CA LEU A 20 7.80 5.10 6.93
C LEU A 20 6.59 4.81 7.80
N MET A 21 5.45 4.61 7.18
CA MET A 21 4.24 4.25 7.92
C MET A 21 4.43 2.94 8.68
N ALA A 22 5.14 1.98 8.09
CA ALA A 22 5.40 0.71 8.75
C ALA A 22 6.24 0.88 10.01
N ASP A 23 7.07 1.92 10.05
CA ASP A 23 7.86 2.22 11.24
C ASP A 23 7.04 2.89 12.32
N LEU A 24 6.03 3.64 11.94
CA LEU A 24 5.30 4.49 12.86
C LEU A 24 3.95 3.94 13.29
N LEU A 25 3.35 3.10 12.48
CA LEU A 25 2.00 2.61 12.72
C LEU A 25 2.00 1.13 13.11
N THR A 26 1.02 0.76 13.89
CA THR A 26 0.76 -0.67 14.12
C THR A 26 0.12 -1.25 12.86
N VAL A 27 0.08 -2.59 12.80
CA VAL A 27 -0.58 -3.26 11.69
C VAL A 27 -2.05 -2.84 11.61
N GLU A 28 -2.71 -2.73 12.74
CA GLU A 28 -4.12 -2.33 12.78
C GLU A 28 -4.31 -0.91 12.24
N GLU A 29 -3.43 -0.01 12.61
CA GLU A 29 -3.50 1.36 12.13
C GLU A 29 -3.26 1.42 10.62
N PHE A 30 -2.33 0.63 10.14
CA PHE A 30 -2.03 0.59 8.73
C PHE A 30 -3.22 0.03 7.94
N ILE A 31 -3.87 -1.01 8.47
CA ILE A 31 -5.07 -1.55 7.85
C ILE A 31 -6.15 -0.49 7.76
N GLY A 32 -6.33 0.30 8.82
CA GLY A 32 -7.29 1.39 8.81
C GLY A 32 -6.98 2.42 7.75
N PHE A 33 -5.71 2.76 7.61
CA PHE A 33 -5.27 3.68 6.56
C PHE A 33 -5.63 3.15 5.17
N LEU A 34 -5.37 1.86 4.91
CA LEU A 34 -5.67 1.27 3.62
C LEU A 34 -7.17 1.25 3.35
N LYS A 35 -7.96 0.91 4.36
CA LYS A 35 -9.41 0.90 4.22
C LYS A 35 -9.95 2.30 3.90
N GLY A 36 -9.41 3.31 4.56
CA GLY A 36 -9.80 4.68 4.29
C GLY A 36 -9.54 5.09 2.86
N ASN A 37 -8.40 4.69 2.33
CA ASN A 37 -8.07 5.00 0.94
C ASN A 37 -8.98 4.25 -0.03
N LEU A 38 -9.33 3.01 0.28
CA LEU A 38 -10.27 2.27 -0.56
C LEU A 38 -11.60 2.97 -0.65
N ILE A 39 -12.11 3.42 0.48
CA ILE A 39 -13.38 4.14 0.51
C ILE A 39 -13.28 5.41 -0.33
N LYS A 40 -12.20 6.15 -0.13
CA LYS A 40 -11.98 7.40 -0.83
C LYS A 40 -12.01 7.21 -2.36
N TYR A 41 -11.26 6.25 -2.86
CA TYR A 41 -11.18 6.06 -4.30
C TYR A 41 -12.43 5.40 -4.87
N ALA A 42 -13.09 4.55 -4.10
CA ALA A 42 -14.34 3.97 -4.54
C ALA A 42 -15.41 5.03 -4.72
N MET A 43 -15.41 6.03 -3.84
CA MET A 43 -16.41 7.09 -3.93
C MET A 43 -16.09 8.12 -5.00
N ARG A 44 -14.81 8.32 -5.29
CA ARG A 44 -14.42 9.31 -6.28
C ARG A 44 -14.57 8.84 -7.72
N ALA A 45 -14.32 7.56 -7.95
CA ALA A 45 -14.20 7.03 -9.29
C ALA A 45 -15.40 7.37 -10.20
N PRO A 46 -16.65 7.20 -9.75
CA PRO A 46 -17.78 7.46 -10.65
C PRO A 46 -18.06 8.93 -10.92
N PHE A 47 -17.43 9.84 -10.18
CA PHE A 47 -17.77 11.27 -10.28
C PHE A 47 -16.65 12.15 -10.81
N LYS A 48 -15.48 11.59 -11.05
CA LYS A 48 -14.32 12.37 -11.49
C LYS A 48 -13.94 12.04 -12.91
N GLY A 49 -13.34 13.02 -13.58
CA GLY A 49 -12.86 12.82 -14.92
C GLY A 49 -11.68 11.87 -15.02
N GLU A 50 -11.06 11.53 -13.90
CA GLU A 50 -9.95 10.62 -13.86
C GLU A 50 -10.33 9.30 -13.20
N SER A 51 -11.50 8.81 -13.52
CA SER A 51 -12.01 7.60 -12.92
C SER A 51 -11.10 6.40 -13.15
N GLU A 52 -10.41 6.36 -14.28
CA GLU A 52 -9.50 5.27 -14.57
C GLU A 52 -8.33 5.25 -13.60
N LYS A 53 -7.77 6.42 -13.34
CA LYS A 53 -6.67 6.54 -12.37
C LYS A 53 -7.12 6.20 -10.97
N ASP A 54 -8.33 6.65 -10.61
CA ASP A 54 -8.87 6.35 -9.28
C ASP A 54 -9.12 4.87 -9.12
N LEU A 55 -9.54 4.19 -10.19
CA LEU A 55 -9.73 2.75 -10.15
C LEU A 55 -8.41 2.02 -9.99
N GLU A 56 -7.36 2.50 -10.64
CA GLU A 56 -6.04 1.91 -10.48
C GLU A 56 -5.56 2.03 -9.06
N LYS A 57 -5.78 3.18 -8.45
CA LYS A 57 -5.40 3.38 -7.04
C LYS A 57 -6.23 2.49 -6.12
N TYR A 58 -7.51 2.35 -6.41
CA TYR A 58 -8.34 1.44 -5.65
C TYR A 58 -7.78 0.01 -5.69
N LYS A 59 -7.41 -0.45 -6.88
CA LYS A 59 -6.86 -1.80 -7.03
C LYS A 59 -5.53 -1.93 -6.30
N TYR A 60 -4.70 -0.91 -6.37
CA TYR A 60 -3.41 -0.92 -5.69
C TYR A 60 -3.59 -1.09 -4.18
N TYR A 61 -4.43 -0.24 -3.59
CA TYR A 61 -4.67 -0.31 -2.15
C TYR A 61 -5.37 -1.60 -1.75
N SER A 62 -6.25 -2.10 -2.61
CA SER A 62 -6.93 -3.36 -2.35
C SER A 62 -5.95 -4.52 -2.29
N ASN A 63 -5.03 -4.56 -3.25
CA ASN A 63 -4.01 -5.61 -3.27
C ASN A 63 -3.10 -5.52 -2.06
N LEU A 64 -2.69 -4.32 -1.70
CA LEU A 64 -1.83 -4.14 -0.54
C LEU A 64 -2.56 -4.57 0.73
N LEU A 65 -3.84 -4.24 0.84
CA LEU A 65 -4.62 -4.65 1.99
C LEU A 65 -4.68 -6.18 2.11
N GLN A 66 -4.79 -6.88 0.99
CA GLN A 66 -4.78 -8.34 1.02
C GLN A 66 -3.49 -8.87 1.62
N TYR A 67 -2.36 -8.30 1.23
CA TYR A 67 -1.07 -8.71 1.78
C TYR A 67 -1.00 -8.48 3.28
N VAL A 68 -1.48 -7.32 3.73
CA VAL A 68 -1.41 -6.98 5.16
C VAL A 68 -2.37 -7.83 5.98
N LEU A 69 -3.54 -8.13 5.43
CA LEU A 69 -4.48 -9.01 6.12
C LEU A 69 -3.92 -10.43 6.25
N THR A 70 -3.21 -10.88 5.22
CA THR A 70 -2.55 -12.19 5.27
C THR A 70 -1.48 -12.20 6.36
N LEU A 71 -0.71 -11.12 6.46
CA LEU A 71 0.27 -10.98 7.52
C LEU A 71 -0.39 -11.06 8.89
N LYS A 72 -1.49 -10.33 9.07
CA LYS A 72 -2.19 -10.32 10.35
C LYS A 72 -2.66 -11.72 10.73
N LYS A 73 -3.19 -12.45 9.75
CA LYS A 73 -3.61 -13.83 9.99
C LYS A 73 -2.45 -14.72 10.38
N SER A 74 -1.32 -14.56 9.71
CA SER A 74 -0.13 -15.36 9.99
C SER A 74 0.38 -15.14 11.40
N VAL A 75 0.43 -13.88 11.82
CA VAL A 75 0.89 -13.53 13.16
C VAL A 75 -0.07 -14.06 14.21
N LYS A 76 -1.37 -13.99 13.94
CA LYS A 76 -2.36 -14.50 14.88
C LYS A 76 -2.26 -16.01 15.03
N ALA A 77 -2.00 -16.70 13.93
CA ALA A 77 -1.88 -18.17 13.95
C ALA A 77 -0.55 -18.60 14.56
N ASN A 78 0.49 -17.79 14.43
CA ASN A 78 1.82 -18.10 14.93
C ASN A 78 2.43 -16.87 15.58
N PRO A 79 2.14 -16.64 16.87
CA PRO A 79 2.63 -15.44 17.55
C PRO A 79 4.14 -15.31 17.61
N ASN A 80 4.87 -16.42 17.36
CA ASN A 80 6.32 -16.38 17.35
C ASN A 80 6.91 -16.02 15.99
N SER A 81 6.05 -15.73 15.01
CA SER A 81 6.51 -15.35 13.69
C SER A 81 7.29 -14.06 13.76
N THR A 82 8.39 -14.00 13.00
CA THR A 82 9.22 -12.80 12.92
C THR A 82 8.89 -11.96 11.69
N ILE A 83 7.88 -12.35 10.91
CA ILE A 83 7.51 -11.59 9.73
C ILE A 83 6.94 -10.24 10.15
N SER A 84 7.48 -9.17 9.57
CA SER A 84 7.08 -7.82 9.91
C SER A 84 6.28 -7.17 8.78
N LEU A 85 5.70 -6.01 9.08
CA LEU A 85 5.02 -5.24 8.05
C LEU A 85 5.97 -4.85 6.94
N LYS A 86 7.22 -4.54 7.26
CA LYS A 86 8.22 -4.21 6.25
C LYS A 86 8.49 -5.39 5.33
N ASP A 87 8.56 -6.58 5.86
CA ASP A 87 8.74 -7.78 5.05
C ASP A 87 7.59 -7.95 4.08
N THR A 88 6.39 -7.67 4.54
CA THR A 88 5.19 -7.75 3.71
C THR A 88 5.25 -6.72 2.58
N LEU A 89 5.70 -5.51 2.89
CA LEU A 89 5.84 -4.46 1.87
C LEU A 89 6.90 -4.84 0.84
N ASP A 90 7.99 -5.46 1.30
CA ASP A 90 9.04 -5.92 0.39
C ASP A 90 8.50 -6.96 -0.59
N GLU A 91 7.71 -7.89 -0.10
CA GLU A 91 7.12 -8.92 -0.95
C GLU A 91 6.15 -8.30 -1.96
N PHE A 92 5.32 -7.38 -1.49
CA PHE A 92 4.36 -6.71 -2.35
C PHE A 92 5.08 -5.93 -3.47
N LYS A 93 6.11 -5.20 -3.09
CA LYS A 93 6.91 -4.42 -4.03
C LYS A 93 7.57 -5.33 -5.06
N PHE A 94 8.15 -6.42 -4.61
CA PHE A 94 8.84 -7.35 -5.48
C PHE A 94 7.89 -7.97 -6.50
N GLU A 95 6.73 -8.41 -6.04
CA GLU A 95 5.78 -9.09 -6.90
C GLU A 95 5.14 -8.15 -7.92
N ARG A 96 5.06 -6.86 -7.59
CA ARG A 96 4.54 -5.88 -8.52
C ARG A 96 5.60 -5.32 -9.45
N GLY A 97 6.86 -5.63 -9.19
CA GLY A 97 7.93 -5.08 -10.00
C GLY A 97 8.16 -3.60 -9.74
N GLU A 98 7.82 -3.11 -8.57
CA GLU A 98 8.06 -1.71 -8.23
C GLU A 98 9.51 -1.48 -7.83
N CYS A 99 9.93 -0.23 -7.94
CA CYS A 99 11.32 0.11 -7.68
C CYS A 99 11.77 0.00 -6.21
#